data_4678a332e468e6637af53f61586ba415
#
_entry.id   4678a332e468e6637af53f61586ba415
#
_cell.length_a   1.000
_cell.length_b   1.000
_cell.length_c   1.000
_cell.angle_alpha   90.00
_cell.angle_beta   90.00
_cell.angle_gamma   90.00
#
_symmetry.space_group_name_H-M   'P 1'
#
loop_
_entity.id
_entity.type
_entity.pdbx_description
1 polymer ?
#
loop_
_entity_poly.entity_id
_entity_poly.type
_entity_poly.pdbx_seq_one_letter_code
_entity_poly.pdbx_strand_id
1 'polypeptide(L)'
;MFGVSGDLCYFCKLKPLCNMTRLKISFLLLGMLLFFVCLVQARDAMGVSKVSYPGGKCKYYRLYLRDKSDTVYSLSRPEEFLSLRSLARRQRQGLPLDSTDLPVSPRYLTALEKLGLQVVRKSKWNNTVVVRVRRKKQLRRLDTLSFVTSRRLVLTAPDSIGQRKRTIFRTDGLGPEQESHEYGMARGQVESLGGIRLHQLGYKGEGKVIAVFDGGFMNVDKIPALHRLRLEGVADFVVPHSPNVFQETDHGTMVLSTMAVNEPYYYIGVSPEASYVLVRTEDEYTESPMEEDYWAAGAEYADSLGVDVINSSLGYHAFDDEDLNYTYADQDGHQSLISHTASLLAGKGIVLVNSAGNEGMGSWKKVNFPADADDIITVGSITQHGKNAPFSSVGPTADGRVKPDVMAWGSPVSVFSGRGLVINDVGTSFSSPLVAGLVACLWQALPDKTAKEIIDLVRRSANQYQRPDNVYGYGVPNFWKAYQMGKNE
;
A
#
# COMPACT_ATOMS: atom_id res chain seq x y z
N MET A 1 -37.76 82.32 16.17
CA MET A 1 -39.18 82.58 15.84
C MET A 1 -39.82 81.25 15.51
N PHE A 2 -40.76 80.88 16.31
CA PHE A 2 -42.02 80.16 16.10
C PHE A 2 -41.93 78.91 15.20
N GLY A 3 -42.41 77.77 15.54
CA GLY A 3 -43.37 77.33 16.59
C GLY A 3 -43.82 75.94 16.13
N VAL A 4 -43.83 75.01 17.00
CA VAL A 4 -44.94 74.36 17.74
C VAL A 4 -45.88 73.47 16.89
N SER A 5 -45.97 72.30 17.37
CA SER A 5 -47.07 71.36 17.56
C SER A 5 -47.32 70.38 16.40
N GLY A 6 -47.58 69.18 16.63
CA GLY A 6 -48.16 68.42 17.72
C GLY A 6 -48.78 67.19 17.12
N ASP A 7 -48.66 66.16 17.91
CA ASP A 7 -49.65 65.14 18.17
C ASP A 7 -49.82 63.90 17.24
N LEU A 8 -49.54 62.88 17.85
CA LEU A 8 -50.32 61.77 18.45
C LEU A 8 -50.50 60.51 17.63
N CYS A 9 -49.83 59.53 18.12
CA CYS A 9 -50.38 58.19 18.37
C CYS A 9 -51.17 57.43 17.33
N TYR A 10 -50.52 56.52 16.66
CA TYR A 10 -51.14 55.25 16.24
C TYR A 10 -50.12 54.13 16.25
N PHE A 11 -49.69 53.74 17.44
CA PHE A 11 -49.02 52.47 17.63
C PHE A 11 -49.82 51.59 18.59
N CYS A 12 -50.72 50.80 18.04
CA CYS A 12 -51.21 49.60 18.72
C CYS A 12 -52.07 48.80 17.75
N LYS A 13 -51.54 47.79 17.10
CA LYS A 13 -52.24 46.56 16.68
C LYS A 13 -51.52 45.78 15.59
N LEU A 14 -50.25 45.37 15.81
CA LEU A 14 -49.59 44.39 14.93
C LEU A 14 -48.63 43.50 15.73
N LYS A 15 -49.05 42.89 16.82
CA LYS A 15 -48.21 41.95 17.60
C LYS A 15 -48.64 40.48 17.64
N PRO A 16 -49.73 39.99 17.04
CA PRO A 16 -49.94 38.52 17.05
C PRO A 16 -49.50 37.76 15.81
N LEU A 17 -49.28 38.40 14.62
CA LEU A 17 -48.92 37.63 13.40
C LEU A 17 -47.44 37.24 13.31
N CYS A 18 -46.55 37.95 13.98
CA CYS A 18 -45.10 37.63 13.91
C CYS A 18 -44.72 36.39 14.73
N ASN A 19 -45.44 36.07 15.76
CA ASN A 19 -45.18 34.89 16.61
C ASN A 19 -45.68 33.57 15.97
N MET A 20 -46.76 33.61 15.20
CA MET A 20 -47.29 32.42 14.51
C MET A 20 -46.43 31.98 13.32
N THR A 21 -45.81 32.92 12.61
CA THR A 21 -44.85 32.60 11.51
C THR A 21 -43.54 32.07 12.05
N ARG A 22 -43.00 32.63 13.11
CA ARG A 22 -41.80 32.11 13.78
C ARG A 22 -42.01 30.72 14.36
N LEU A 23 -43.16 30.46 14.97
CA LEU A 23 -43.49 29.12 15.49
C LEU A 23 -43.63 28.08 14.39
N LYS A 24 -44.27 28.41 13.26
CA LYS A 24 -44.38 27.52 12.07
C LYS A 24 -43.02 27.22 11.43
N ILE A 25 -42.14 28.19 11.31
CA ILE A 25 -40.79 28.02 10.80
C ILE A 25 -39.96 27.16 11.75
N SER A 26 -40.07 27.33 13.07
CA SER A 26 -39.37 26.49 14.05
C SER A 26 -39.86 25.03 14.02
N PHE A 27 -41.16 24.80 13.84
CA PHE A 27 -41.69 23.44 13.68
C PHE A 27 -41.29 22.80 12.35
N LEU A 28 -41.16 23.59 11.27
CA LEU A 28 -40.69 23.09 9.97
C LEU A 28 -39.20 22.72 10.04
N LEU A 29 -38.38 23.54 10.68
CA LEU A 29 -36.95 23.29 10.89
C LEU A 29 -36.71 22.08 11.81
N LEU A 30 -37.51 21.97 12.90
CA LEU A 30 -37.45 20.81 13.80
C LEU A 30 -37.89 19.51 13.07
N GLY A 31 -38.91 19.59 12.23
CA GLY A 31 -39.40 18.48 11.39
C GLY A 31 -38.35 18.07 10.34
N MET A 32 -37.65 19.04 9.71
CA MET A 32 -36.54 18.75 8.81
C MET A 32 -35.34 18.16 9.55
N LEU A 33 -35.01 18.64 10.75
CA LEU A 33 -33.92 18.10 11.56
C LEU A 33 -34.23 16.67 12.02
N LEU A 34 -35.46 16.39 12.45
CA LEU A 34 -35.92 15.05 12.81
C LEU A 34 -35.96 14.12 11.61
N PHE A 35 -36.38 14.60 10.43
CA PHE A 35 -36.35 13.84 9.20
C PHE A 35 -34.90 13.53 8.75
N PHE A 36 -33.99 14.49 8.91
CA PHE A 36 -32.56 14.29 8.63
C PHE A 36 -31.91 13.30 9.62
N VAL A 37 -32.26 13.40 10.91
CA VAL A 37 -31.80 12.44 11.94
C VAL A 37 -32.39 11.05 11.66
N CYS A 38 -33.64 10.94 11.27
CA CYS A 38 -34.24 9.66 10.85
C CYS A 38 -33.63 9.12 9.56
N LEU A 39 -33.24 9.98 8.60
CA LEU A 39 -32.53 9.55 7.38
C LEU A 39 -31.10 9.09 7.68
N VAL A 40 -30.41 9.75 8.62
CA VAL A 40 -29.07 9.32 9.08
C VAL A 40 -29.19 8.00 9.85
N GLN A 41 -30.14 7.87 10.78
CA GLN A 41 -30.40 6.61 11.49
C GLN A 41 -30.93 5.50 10.59
N ALA A 42 -31.71 5.81 9.54
CA ALA A 42 -32.13 4.83 8.53
C ALA A 42 -30.99 4.43 7.58
N ARG A 43 -29.99 5.27 7.39
CA ARG A 43 -28.76 4.92 6.66
C ARG A 43 -27.87 3.97 7.46
N ASP A 44 -27.79 4.17 8.78
CA ASP A 44 -27.09 3.24 9.69
C ASP A 44 -27.91 1.97 9.96
N ALA A 45 -29.25 2.01 9.81
CA ALA A 45 -30.15 0.87 9.95
C ALA A 45 -30.31 0.03 8.67
N MET A 46 -29.78 0.47 7.51
CA MET A 46 -29.52 -0.44 6.39
C MET A 46 -28.27 -1.27 6.73
N GLY A 47 -28.44 -2.16 7.71
CA GLY A 47 -27.42 -3.02 8.22
C GLY A 47 -26.70 -3.71 7.07
N VAL A 48 -25.41 -3.45 6.94
CA VAL A 48 -24.53 -4.27 6.11
C VAL A 48 -24.78 -5.70 6.54
N SER A 49 -25.29 -6.55 5.64
CA SER A 49 -25.55 -7.94 6.00
C SER A 49 -24.22 -8.56 6.46
N LYS A 50 -24.21 -9.05 7.71
CA LYS A 50 -23.02 -9.69 8.26
C LYS A 50 -22.99 -11.15 7.83
N VAL A 51 -21.83 -11.60 7.41
CA VAL A 51 -21.56 -13.01 7.11
C VAL A 51 -20.50 -13.54 8.08
N SER A 52 -20.52 -14.82 8.36
CA SER A 52 -19.49 -15.43 9.19
C SER A 52 -18.11 -15.24 8.56
N TYR A 53 -17.08 -14.96 9.36
CA TYR A 53 -15.72 -14.86 8.86
C TYR A 53 -15.33 -16.16 8.15
N PRO A 54 -14.84 -16.10 6.91
CA PRO A 54 -14.40 -17.28 6.18
C PRO A 54 -13.32 -18.02 6.97
N GLY A 55 -13.52 -19.28 7.26
CA GLY A 55 -12.58 -20.03 8.09
C GLY A 55 -13.05 -20.25 9.54
N GLY A 56 -14.05 -19.49 10.00
CA GLY A 56 -14.67 -19.62 11.31
C GLY A 56 -13.78 -19.19 12.48
N LYS A 57 -14.30 -19.31 13.68
CA LYS A 57 -13.64 -18.85 14.92
C LYS A 57 -12.33 -19.59 15.19
N CYS A 58 -11.22 -18.87 15.18
CA CYS A 58 -9.88 -19.40 15.45
C CYS A 58 -8.90 -18.27 15.79
N LYS A 59 -7.72 -18.65 16.24
CA LYS A 59 -6.60 -17.75 16.47
C LYS A 59 -5.42 -18.17 15.60
N TYR A 60 -4.66 -17.20 15.13
CA TYR A 60 -3.43 -17.44 14.38
C TYR A 60 -2.23 -17.02 15.22
N TYR A 61 -1.22 -17.88 15.28
CA TYR A 61 0.01 -17.62 16.02
C TYR A 61 1.20 -17.72 15.09
N ARG A 62 2.03 -16.68 15.06
CA ARG A 62 3.36 -16.71 14.48
C ARG A 62 4.29 -17.42 15.43
N LEU A 63 4.97 -18.45 14.95
CA LEU A 63 5.99 -19.21 15.67
C LEU A 63 7.35 -18.81 15.12
N TYR A 64 8.27 -18.48 16.00
CA TYR A 64 9.66 -18.24 15.67
C TYR A 64 10.44 -19.54 15.83
N LEU A 65 11.18 -19.94 14.79
CA LEU A 65 11.89 -21.20 14.75
C LEU A 65 13.36 -21.00 15.07
N ARG A 66 13.97 -21.94 15.77
CA ARG A 66 15.34 -21.87 16.24
C ARG A 66 16.37 -21.76 15.11
N ASP A 67 16.20 -22.58 14.08
CA ASP A 67 17.15 -22.73 12.98
C ASP A 67 16.48 -23.32 11.74
N LYS A 68 17.28 -23.60 10.71
CA LYS A 68 16.89 -24.29 9.49
C LYS A 68 17.64 -25.62 9.33
N SER A 69 18.11 -26.19 10.42
CA SER A 69 18.76 -27.49 10.40
C SER A 69 17.86 -28.57 9.80
N ASP A 70 18.46 -29.60 9.26
CA ASP A 70 17.76 -30.71 8.59
C ASP A 70 16.92 -30.27 7.36
N THR A 71 17.23 -29.10 6.74
CA THR A 71 16.65 -28.75 5.42
C THR A 71 17.24 -29.69 4.35
N VAL A 72 16.40 -30.08 3.40
CA VAL A 72 16.84 -30.83 2.20
C VAL A 72 17.45 -29.92 1.14
N TYR A 73 17.30 -28.61 1.30
CA TYR A 73 17.78 -27.60 0.37
C TYR A 73 19.23 -27.21 0.68
N SER A 74 19.98 -26.83 -0.35
CA SER A 74 21.37 -26.41 -0.24
C SER A 74 21.64 -25.12 -1.01
N LEU A 75 22.46 -24.25 -0.43
CA LEU A 75 22.94 -23.04 -1.13
C LEU A 75 23.77 -23.35 -2.40
N SER A 76 24.26 -24.58 -2.52
CA SER A 76 24.95 -25.05 -3.74
C SER A 76 24.00 -25.45 -4.87
N ARG A 77 22.68 -25.52 -4.60
CA ARG A 77 21.62 -25.86 -5.57
C ARG A 77 20.47 -24.87 -5.46
N PRO A 78 20.73 -23.56 -5.65
CA PRO A 78 19.73 -22.52 -5.40
C PRO A 78 18.56 -22.53 -6.41
N GLU A 79 18.74 -23.17 -7.57
CA GLU A 79 17.70 -23.37 -8.58
C GLU A 79 16.49 -24.19 -8.08
N GLU A 80 16.65 -24.91 -6.96
CA GLU A 80 15.56 -25.65 -6.34
C GLU A 80 14.53 -24.74 -5.65
N PHE A 81 14.88 -23.47 -5.37
CA PHE A 81 14.01 -22.54 -4.63
C PHE A 81 14.05 -21.08 -5.13
N LEU A 82 14.88 -20.76 -6.14
CA LEU A 82 14.95 -19.47 -6.81
C LEU A 82 14.91 -19.65 -8.32
N SER A 83 14.20 -18.77 -9.02
CA SER A 83 14.18 -18.77 -10.50
C SER A 83 15.54 -18.34 -11.07
N LEU A 84 15.80 -18.72 -12.33
CA LEU A 84 17.00 -18.26 -13.05
C LEU A 84 17.08 -16.73 -13.10
N ARG A 85 15.94 -16.02 -13.21
CA ARG A 85 15.88 -14.57 -13.20
C ARG A 85 16.34 -14.01 -11.85
N SER A 86 15.91 -14.60 -10.74
CA SER A 86 16.34 -14.21 -9.39
C SER A 86 17.84 -14.40 -9.19
N LEU A 87 18.37 -15.53 -9.63
CA LEU A 87 19.80 -15.83 -9.57
C LEU A 87 20.61 -14.86 -10.43
N ALA A 88 20.18 -14.58 -11.66
CA ALA A 88 20.83 -13.62 -12.56
C ALA A 88 20.81 -12.19 -11.99
N ARG A 89 19.69 -11.77 -11.35
CA ARG A 89 19.60 -10.47 -10.68
C ARG A 89 20.64 -10.33 -9.58
N ARG A 90 20.76 -11.34 -8.69
CA ARG A 90 21.74 -11.34 -7.61
C ARG A 90 23.18 -11.38 -8.13
N GLN A 91 23.45 -12.19 -9.15
CA GLN A 91 24.77 -12.30 -9.76
C GLN A 91 25.22 -10.96 -10.37
N ARG A 92 24.35 -10.26 -11.10
CA ARG A 92 24.66 -8.92 -11.65
C ARG A 92 25.03 -7.89 -10.60
N GLN A 93 24.41 -8.00 -9.42
CA GLN A 93 24.63 -7.08 -8.32
C GLN A 93 25.70 -7.55 -7.33
N GLY A 94 26.36 -8.69 -7.58
CA GLY A 94 27.38 -9.25 -6.69
C GLY A 94 26.83 -9.69 -5.32
N LEU A 95 25.56 -10.03 -5.22
CA LEU A 95 24.89 -10.38 -3.96
C LEU A 95 24.99 -11.89 -3.69
N PRO A 96 25.59 -12.32 -2.56
CA PRO A 96 25.68 -13.73 -2.21
C PRO A 96 24.33 -14.28 -1.76
N LEU A 97 24.19 -15.60 -1.88
CA LEU A 97 23.15 -16.36 -1.20
C LEU A 97 23.60 -16.68 0.22
N ASP A 98 22.67 -16.66 1.15
CA ASP A 98 22.92 -16.96 2.56
C ASP A 98 21.84 -17.87 3.17
N SER A 99 21.97 -18.20 4.45
CA SER A 99 21.05 -19.08 5.14
C SER A 99 19.60 -18.57 5.20
N THR A 100 19.38 -17.24 5.03
CA THR A 100 18.02 -16.67 5.00
C THR A 100 17.27 -17.13 3.74
N ASP A 101 17.98 -17.42 2.65
CA ASP A 101 17.39 -17.87 1.40
C ASP A 101 16.87 -19.32 1.45
N LEU A 102 17.41 -20.14 2.34
CA LEU A 102 16.96 -21.53 2.50
C LEU A 102 15.51 -21.58 3.00
N PRO A 103 14.67 -22.45 2.43
CA PRO A 103 13.32 -22.67 2.94
C PRO A 103 13.29 -23.12 4.41
N VAL A 104 12.16 -22.85 5.07
CA VAL A 104 11.90 -23.35 6.43
C VAL A 104 12.02 -24.88 6.45
N SER A 105 12.62 -25.43 7.52
CA SER A 105 12.86 -26.87 7.66
C SER A 105 11.59 -27.71 7.46
N PRO A 106 11.54 -28.61 6.45
CA PRO A 106 10.40 -29.49 6.22
C PRO A 106 10.09 -30.39 7.41
N ARG A 107 11.11 -30.77 8.19
CA ARG A 107 10.96 -31.55 9.41
C ARG A 107 10.13 -30.83 10.47
N TYR A 108 10.35 -29.50 10.62
CA TYR A 108 9.56 -28.68 11.55
C TYR A 108 8.12 -28.56 11.08
N LEU A 109 7.90 -28.35 9.79
CA LEU A 109 6.55 -28.30 9.21
C LEU A 109 5.79 -29.61 9.45
N THR A 110 6.42 -30.74 9.15
CA THR A 110 5.85 -32.08 9.40
C THR A 110 5.55 -32.33 10.89
N ALA A 111 6.40 -31.86 11.80
CA ALA A 111 6.17 -31.98 13.24
C ALA A 111 4.94 -31.17 13.69
N LEU A 112 4.75 -29.95 13.16
CA LEU A 112 3.56 -29.13 13.44
C LEU A 112 2.28 -29.80 12.91
N GLU A 113 2.31 -30.34 11.69
CA GLU A 113 1.18 -31.05 11.07
C GLU A 113 0.78 -32.30 11.86
N LYS A 114 1.77 -33.11 12.35
CA LYS A 114 1.54 -34.29 13.22
C LYS A 114 0.85 -33.92 14.53
N LEU A 115 1.00 -32.68 15.01
CA LEU A 115 0.27 -32.17 16.17
C LEU A 115 -1.16 -31.71 15.86
N GLY A 116 -1.60 -31.83 14.60
CA GLY A 116 -2.89 -31.37 14.13
C GLY A 116 -2.98 -29.84 14.00
N LEU A 117 -1.84 -29.17 13.77
CA LEU A 117 -1.76 -27.74 13.50
C LEU A 117 -1.73 -27.51 12.00
N GLN A 118 -2.57 -26.61 11.52
CA GLN A 118 -2.54 -26.18 10.14
C GLN A 118 -1.54 -25.03 10.00
N VAL A 119 -0.45 -25.26 9.26
CA VAL A 119 0.45 -24.19 8.82
C VAL A 119 -0.23 -23.42 7.70
N VAL A 120 -0.39 -22.11 7.85
CA VAL A 120 -1.08 -21.25 6.88
C VAL A 120 -0.15 -20.31 6.15
N ARG A 121 0.94 -19.88 6.80
CA ARG A 121 2.01 -19.08 6.20
C ARG A 121 3.36 -19.50 6.74
N LYS A 122 4.40 -19.22 5.97
CA LYS A 122 5.80 -19.45 6.36
C LYS A 122 6.66 -18.38 5.73
N SER A 123 7.68 -17.94 6.45
CA SER A 123 8.69 -17.00 5.98
C SER A 123 10.07 -17.63 6.12
N LYS A 124 10.78 -17.73 5.00
CA LYS A 124 12.17 -18.21 4.98
C LYS A 124 13.13 -17.18 5.53
N TRP A 125 12.92 -15.89 5.22
CA TRP A 125 13.81 -14.82 5.67
C TRP A 125 13.73 -14.59 7.18
N ASN A 126 12.52 -14.67 7.74
CA ASN A 126 12.28 -14.50 9.19
C ASN A 126 12.37 -15.82 9.97
N ASN A 127 12.50 -16.95 9.29
CA ASN A 127 12.43 -18.29 9.88
C ASN A 127 11.21 -18.47 10.79
N THR A 128 10.03 -18.08 10.28
CA THR A 128 8.76 -18.13 11.00
C THR A 128 7.73 -18.99 10.28
N VAL A 129 6.76 -19.49 11.04
CA VAL A 129 5.54 -20.11 10.49
C VAL A 129 4.32 -19.59 11.23
N VAL A 130 3.22 -19.38 10.53
CA VAL A 130 1.94 -19.08 11.14
C VAL A 130 1.09 -20.35 11.18
N VAL A 131 0.57 -20.64 12.36
CA VAL A 131 -0.31 -21.78 12.58
C VAL A 131 -1.69 -21.34 13.03
N ARG A 132 -2.69 -22.05 12.52
CA ARG A 132 -4.09 -21.87 12.91
C ARG A 132 -4.41 -22.72 14.13
N VAL A 133 -4.94 -22.09 15.17
CA VAL A 133 -5.29 -22.71 16.45
C VAL A 133 -6.78 -22.56 16.73
N ARG A 134 -7.48 -23.67 16.86
CA ARG A 134 -8.92 -23.71 17.18
C ARG A 134 -9.20 -24.06 18.64
N ARG A 135 -8.27 -24.71 19.34
CA ARG A 135 -8.46 -25.21 20.71
C ARG A 135 -7.24 -24.91 21.56
N LYS A 136 -7.43 -24.48 22.81
CA LYS A 136 -6.34 -24.19 23.77
C LYS A 136 -5.36 -25.37 23.96
N LYS A 137 -5.84 -26.64 23.84
CA LYS A 137 -4.98 -27.82 23.93
C LYS A 137 -3.87 -27.82 22.86
N GLN A 138 -4.10 -27.23 21.70
CA GLN A 138 -3.10 -27.13 20.61
C GLN A 138 -1.92 -26.24 21.03
N LEU A 139 -2.16 -25.14 21.76
CA LEU A 139 -1.10 -24.26 22.26
C LEU A 139 -0.17 -24.97 23.25
N ARG A 140 -0.71 -25.79 24.14
CA ARG A 140 0.11 -26.56 25.11
C ARG A 140 1.03 -27.54 24.40
N ARG A 141 0.65 -28.07 23.25
CA ARG A 141 1.50 -28.96 22.45
C ARG A 141 2.64 -28.22 21.79
N LEU A 142 2.45 -26.93 21.41
CA LEU A 142 3.53 -26.09 20.87
C LEU A 142 4.67 -25.94 21.91
N ASP A 143 4.33 -25.80 23.18
CA ASP A 143 5.30 -25.61 24.26
C ASP A 143 6.22 -26.83 24.45
N THR A 144 5.91 -27.99 23.87
CA THR A 144 6.75 -29.21 23.91
C THR A 144 7.75 -29.29 22.76
N LEU A 145 7.69 -28.37 21.78
CA LEU A 145 8.55 -28.39 20.61
C LEU A 145 9.81 -27.53 20.84
N SER A 146 10.95 -28.20 21.03
CA SER A 146 12.24 -27.56 21.33
C SER A 146 12.77 -26.63 20.24
N PHE A 147 12.22 -26.74 19.02
CA PHE A 147 12.59 -25.87 17.88
C PHE A 147 11.73 -24.59 17.78
N VAL A 148 10.67 -24.48 18.58
CA VAL A 148 9.86 -23.24 18.68
C VAL A 148 10.44 -22.41 19.83
N THR A 149 11.06 -21.27 19.50
CA THR A 149 11.72 -20.40 20.48
C THR A 149 10.75 -19.44 21.16
N SER A 150 9.77 -18.96 20.39
CA SER A 150 8.71 -18.08 20.89
C SER A 150 7.48 -18.13 19.98
N ARG A 151 6.38 -17.54 20.45
CA ARG A 151 5.15 -17.38 19.66
C ARG A 151 4.50 -16.04 19.94
N ARG A 152 3.87 -15.46 18.93
CA ARG A 152 3.06 -14.22 19.02
C ARG A 152 1.67 -14.48 18.46
N LEU A 153 0.63 -14.01 19.13
CA LEU A 153 -0.71 -13.92 18.56
C LEU A 153 -0.68 -12.88 17.44
N VAL A 154 -1.17 -13.21 16.25
CA VAL A 154 -1.17 -12.29 15.09
C VAL A 154 -2.57 -12.02 14.57
N LEU A 155 -3.56 -12.88 14.83
CA LEU A 155 -4.95 -12.63 14.49
C LEU A 155 -5.87 -13.44 15.41
N THR A 156 -6.90 -12.78 15.94
CA THR A 156 -8.11 -13.42 16.46
C THR A 156 -9.19 -13.26 15.40
N ALA A 157 -9.56 -14.34 14.70
CA ALA A 157 -10.57 -14.28 13.67
C ALA A 157 -11.90 -13.75 14.22
N PRO A 158 -12.52 -12.71 13.63
CA PRO A 158 -13.77 -12.15 14.07
C PRO A 158 -14.92 -13.18 13.88
N ASP A 159 -16.01 -13.03 14.65
CA ASP A 159 -17.18 -13.91 14.53
C ASP A 159 -17.92 -13.67 13.19
N SER A 160 -17.92 -12.44 12.71
CA SER A 160 -18.57 -12.05 11.45
C SER A 160 -17.90 -10.84 10.82
N ILE A 161 -18.04 -10.72 9.52
CA ILE A 161 -17.56 -9.59 8.70
C ILE A 161 -18.70 -8.99 7.90
N GLY A 162 -18.54 -7.74 7.45
CA GLY A 162 -19.48 -7.11 6.53
C GLY A 162 -19.49 -7.82 5.17
N GLN A 163 -20.67 -7.96 4.58
CA GLN A 163 -20.74 -8.46 3.20
C GLN A 163 -20.31 -7.35 2.23
N ARG A 164 -19.30 -7.61 1.40
CA ARG A 164 -18.87 -6.67 0.36
C ARG A 164 -19.95 -6.45 -0.68
N LYS A 165 -20.18 -5.20 -1.05
CA LYS A 165 -20.94 -4.86 -2.27
C LYS A 165 -19.96 -4.91 -3.45
N ARG A 166 -20.14 -5.90 -4.33
CA ARG A 166 -19.35 -5.98 -5.56
C ARG A 166 -19.60 -4.76 -6.44
N THR A 167 -18.53 -4.08 -6.85
CA THR A 167 -18.61 -3.05 -7.88
C THR A 167 -18.76 -3.73 -9.23
N ILE A 168 -19.86 -3.43 -9.94
CA ILE A 168 -20.11 -3.97 -11.28
C ILE A 168 -19.34 -3.08 -12.27
N PHE A 169 -18.50 -3.70 -13.08
CA PHE A 169 -17.89 -3.04 -14.22
C PHE A 169 -18.99 -2.66 -15.22
N ARG A 170 -19.01 -1.38 -15.65
CA ARG A 170 -19.92 -0.88 -16.68
C ARG A 170 -19.11 -0.37 -17.85
N THR A 171 -19.43 -0.85 -19.04
CA THR A 171 -18.82 -0.45 -20.31
C THR A 171 -19.52 0.73 -20.98
N ASP A 172 -20.64 1.21 -20.41
CA ASP A 172 -21.49 2.26 -20.91
C ASP A 172 -20.99 3.68 -20.60
N GLY A 173 -19.72 3.81 -20.23
CA GLY A 173 -19.05 5.11 -20.13
C GLY A 173 -18.84 5.72 -21.51
N LEU A 174 -19.10 7.02 -21.64
CA LEU A 174 -18.66 7.81 -22.80
C LEU A 174 -17.18 7.49 -23.04
N GLY A 175 -16.81 7.23 -24.29
CA GLY A 175 -15.42 7.05 -24.65
C GLY A 175 -14.61 8.25 -24.16
N PRO A 176 -13.32 8.04 -23.87
CA PRO A 176 -12.48 9.10 -23.32
C PRO A 176 -12.44 10.30 -24.29
N GLU A 177 -12.67 11.51 -23.78
CA GLU A 177 -12.29 12.71 -24.51
C GLU A 177 -10.78 12.68 -24.68
N GLN A 178 -10.31 12.81 -25.92
CA GLN A 178 -8.87 12.84 -26.18
C GLN A 178 -8.29 14.17 -25.70
N GLU A 179 -7.29 14.07 -24.87
CA GLU A 179 -6.50 15.22 -24.42
C GLU A 179 -5.57 15.69 -25.54
N SER A 180 -5.20 16.98 -25.51
CA SER A 180 -4.29 17.58 -26.51
C SER A 180 -2.85 17.07 -26.40
N HIS A 181 -2.47 16.44 -25.27
CA HIS A 181 -1.12 15.95 -24.98
C HIS A 181 -1.10 14.42 -24.92
N GLU A 182 -0.03 13.81 -25.47
CA GLU A 182 0.15 12.35 -25.53
C GLU A 182 -0.10 11.63 -24.20
N TYR A 183 0.30 12.21 -23.07
CA TYR A 183 0.13 11.61 -21.72
C TYR A 183 -1.27 11.82 -21.14
N GLY A 184 -2.13 12.60 -21.81
CA GLY A 184 -3.49 12.85 -21.36
C GLY A 184 -3.55 13.31 -19.89
N MET A 185 -4.49 12.76 -19.13
CA MET A 185 -4.74 13.11 -17.73
C MET A 185 -3.57 12.77 -16.77
N ALA A 186 -2.66 11.88 -17.17
CA ALA A 186 -1.48 11.54 -16.35
C ALA A 186 -0.29 12.49 -16.55
N ARG A 187 -0.35 13.44 -17.50
CA ARG A 187 0.79 14.29 -17.86
C ARG A 187 1.50 14.91 -16.67
N GLY A 188 0.76 15.63 -15.83
CA GLY A 188 1.36 16.37 -14.71
C GLY A 188 2.08 15.46 -13.71
N GLN A 189 1.51 14.31 -13.41
CA GLN A 189 2.10 13.35 -12.47
C GLN A 189 3.37 12.68 -13.02
N VAL A 190 3.46 12.42 -14.33
CA VAL A 190 4.67 11.89 -14.97
C VAL A 190 5.75 12.98 -15.13
N GLU A 191 5.35 14.18 -15.55
CA GLU A 191 6.24 15.30 -15.82
C GLU A 191 6.89 15.85 -14.54
N SER A 192 6.16 15.91 -13.42
CA SER A 192 6.64 16.44 -12.14
C SER A 192 7.90 15.76 -11.61
N LEU A 193 8.10 14.50 -11.98
CA LEU A 193 9.26 13.68 -11.59
C LEU A 193 10.32 13.56 -12.70
N GLY A 194 10.14 14.26 -13.83
CA GLY A 194 11.04 14.18 -14.99
C GLY A 194 10.90 12.91 -15.83
N GLY A 195 9.81 12.15 -15.67
CA GLY A 195 9.59 10.85 -16.32
C GLY A 195 9.43 10.95 -17.83
N ILE A 196 8.78 11.99 -18.35
CA ILE A 196 8.58 12.20 -19.79
C ILE A 196 9.92 12.18 -20.55
N ARG A 197 10.98 12.77 -19.99
CA ARG A 197 12.31 12.76 -20.62
C ARG A 197 12.95 11.37 -20.72
N LEU A 198 12.73 10.50 -19.72
CA LEU A 198 13.15 9.11 -19.80
C LEU A 198 12.37 8.36 -20.89
N HIS A 199 11.06 8.57 -20.96
CA HIS A 199 10.21 7.94 -21.97
C HIS A 199 10.59 8.36 -23.41
N GLN A 200 10.99 9.64 -23.61
CA GLN A 200 11.47 10.13 -24.90
C GLN A 200 12.76 9.44 -25.37
N LEU A 201 13.57 8.90 -24.45
CA LEU A 201 14.74 8.08 -24.76
C LEU A 201 14.41 6.58 -24.90
N GLY A 202 13.13 6.19 -24.78
CA GLY A 202 12.69 4.79 -24.85
C GLY A 202 12.72 4.04 -23.51
N TYR A 203 13.04 4.70 -22.40
CA TYR A 203 13.06 4.08 -21.07
C TYR A 203 11.69 4.14 -20.42
N LYS A 204 10.84 3.16 -20.68
CA LYS A 204 9.45 3.05 -20.22
C LYS A 204 9.20 1.84 -19.29
N GLY A 205 10.28 1.25 -18.77
CA GLY A 205 10.24 0.10 -17.87
C GLY A 205 10.40 -1.26 -18.57
N GLU A 206 10.65 -1.31 -19.88
CA GLU A 206 10.79 -2.58 -20.61
C GLU A 206 11.90 -3.47 -20.01
N GLY A 207 11.60 -4.78 -19.88
CA GLY A 207 12.50 -5.77 -19.31
C GLY A 207 12.59 -5.74 -17.78
N LYS A 208 11.93 -4.79 -17.10
CA LYS A 208 11.80 -4.75 -15.64
C LYS A 208 10.47 -5.34 -15.18
N VAL A 209 10.48 -5.97 -14.02
CA VAL A 209 9.29 -6.55 -13.39
C VAL A 209 9.00 -5.81 -12.09
N ILE A 210 7.77 -5.27 -11.98
CA ILE A 210 7.27 -4.58 -10.79
C ILE A 210 6.23 -5.46 -10.11
N ALA A 211 6.44 -5.80 -8.84
CA ALA A 211 5.37 -6.38 -8.02
C ALA A 211 4.56 -5.28 -7.34
N VAL A 212 3.24 -5.40 -7.38
CA VAL A 212 2.31 -4.48 -6.72
C VAL A 212 1.65 -5.24 -5.57
N PHE A 213 1.88 -4.77 -4.33
CA PHE A 213 1.31 -5.35 -3.13
C PHE A 213 0.12 -4.52 -2.66
N ASP A 214 -1.04 -5.15 -2.55
CA ASP A 214 -2.30 -4.45 -2.25
C ASP A 214 -3.38 -5.41 -1.72
N GLY A 215 -4.56 -4.88 -1.37
CA GLY A 215 -5.72 -5.64 -0.90
C GLY A 215 -6.52 -6.35 -2.00
N GLY A 216 -6.32 -5.98 -3.27
CA GLY A 216 -7.03 -6.55 -4.41
C GLY A 216 -6.85 -5.73 -5.67
N PHE A 217 -7.33 -6.26 -6.79
CA PHE A 217 -7.12 -5.69 -8.14
C PHE A 217 -8.41 -5.76 -8.97
N MET A 218 -9.50 -5.18 -8.42
CA MET A 218 -10.84 -5.28 -8.99
C MET A 218 -10.87 -4.92 -10.47
N ASN A 219 -11.38 -5.86 -11.28
CA ASN A 219 -11.61 -5.71 -12.72
C ASN A 219 -10.37 -5.38 -13.58
N VAL A 220 -9.15 -5.55 -13.09
CA VAL A 220 -7.92 -5.39 -13.91
C VAL A 220 -7.98 -6.26 -15.16
N ASP A 221 -8.57 -7.47 -15.04
CA ASP A 221 -8.80 -8.42 -16.14
C ASP A 221 -9.86 -7.98 -17.15
N LYS A 222 -10.58 -6.86 -16.91
CA LYS A 222 -11.73 -6.39 -17.73
C LYS A 222 -11.57 -4.96 -18.21
N ILE A 223 -10.77 -4.13 -17.54
CA ILE A 223 -10.59 -2.71 -17.88
C ILE A 223 -9.86 -2.60 -19.21
N PRO A 224 -10.49 -2.00 -20.27
CA PRO A 224 -9.86 -1.94 -21.60
C PRO A 224 -8.49 -1.26 -21.59
N ALA A 225 -8.31 -0.20 -20.79
CA ALA A 225 -7.03 0.51 -20.69
C ALA A 225 -5.87 -0.33 -20.09
N LEU A 226 -6.19 -1.48 -19.49
CA LEU A 226 -5.23 -2.44 -18.93
C LEU A 226 -5.07 -3.71 -19.80
N HIS A 227 -5.74 -3.81 -20.95
CA HIS A 227 -5.69 -5.02 -21.79
C HIS A 227 -4.29 -5.32 -22.36
N ARG A 228 -3.38 -4.32 -22.38
CA ARG A 228 -1.97 -4.47 -22.80
C ARG A 228 -1.02 -4.75 -21.65
N LEU A 229 -1.56 -4.91 -20.42
CA LEU A 229 -0.76 -5.21 -19.24
C LEU A 229 0.07 -6.48 -19.44
N ARG A 230 1.39 -6.37 -19.27
CA ARG A 230 2.30 -7.52 -19.28
C ARG A 230 2.30 -8.15 -17.89
N LEU A 231 1.41 -9.12 -17.68
CA LEU A 231 1.19 -9.77 -16.39
C LEU A 231 2.03 -11.06 -16.29
N GLU A 232 3.05 -11.07 -15.40
CA GLU A 232 3.95 -12.21 -15.16
C GLU A 232 3.42 -13.15 -14.07
N GLY A 233 2.51 -12.68 -13.23
CA GLY A 233 1.94 -13.51 -12.17
C GLY A 233 0.91 -12.81 -11.32
N VAL A 234 0.08 -13.62 -10.66
CA VAL A 234 -0.92 -13.20 -9.68
C VAL A 234 -0.82 -14.13 -8.48
N ALA A 235 -0.76 -13.59 -7.26
CA ALA A 235 -0.70 -14.38 -6.04
C ALA A 235 -1.62 -13.79 -4.95
N ASP A 236 -2.19 -14.68 -4.14
CA ASP A 236 -3.00 -14.32 -2.97
C ASP A 236 -2.39 -14.94 -1.71
N PHE A 237 -1.94 -14.09 -0.79
CA PHE A 237 -1.36 -14.51 0.48
C PHE A 237 -2.30 -14.31 1.66
N VAL A 238 -3.48 -13.77 1.47
CA VAL A 238 -4.47 -13.55 2.53
C VAL A 238 -5.18 -14.88 2.86
N VAL A 239 -5.43 -15.14 4.13
CA VAL A 239 -6.15 -16.34 4.59
C VAL A 239 -7.47 -15.92 5.24
N PRO A 240 -8.59 -16.40 4.74
CA PRO A 240 -8.75 -17.32 3.61
C PRO A 240 -8.45 -16.65 2.27
N HIS A 241 -7.95 -17.45 1.33
CA HIS A 241 -7.68 -16.98 -0.02
C HIS A 241 -8.95 -16.47 -0.71
N SER A 242 -8.81 -15.41 -1.51
CA SER A 242 -9.86 -15.00 -2.43
C SER A 242 -10.03 -16.04 -3.55
N PRO A 243 -11.25 -16.30 -4.00
CA PRO A 243 -11.48 -17.08 -5.23
C PRO A 243 -10.83 -16.40 -6.45
N ASN A 244 -10.78 -15.07 -6.47
CA ASN A 244 -10.23 -14.28 -7.55
C ASN A 244 -9.84 -12.87 -7.04
N VAL A 245 -8.56 -12.51 -7.08
CA VAL A 245 -8.04 -11.20 -6.65
C VAL A 245 -8.64 -10.03 -7.45
N PHE A 246 -9.15 -10.29 -8.67
CA PHE A 246 -9.84 -9.30 -9.50
C PHE A 246 -11.30 -9.04 -9.07
N GLN A 247 -11.75 -9.64 -7.98
CA GLN A 247 -13.07 -9.41 -7.37
C GLN A 247 -12.96 -8.77 -5.97
N GLU A 248 -11.73 -8.53 -5.53
CA GLU A 248 -11.43 -7.86 -4.26
C GLU A 248 -11.46 -6.33 -4.43
N THR A 249 -10.85 -5.56 -3.52
CA THR A 249 -10.85 -4.08 -3.58
C THR A 249 -10.28 -3.53 -4.90
N ASP A 250 -10.65 -2.30 -5.25
CA ASP A 250 -10.13 -1.60 -6.42
C ASP A 250 -8.93 -0.68 -6.10
N HIS A 251 -8.49 -0.62 -4.84
CA HIS A 251 -7.35 0.22 -4.46
C HIS A 251 -6.09 -0.17 -5.25
N GLY A 252 -5.75 -1.47 -5.33
CA GLY A 252 -4.61 -1.93 -6.12
C GLY A 252 -4.78 -1.72 -7.64
N THR A 253 -6.02 -1.67 -8.14
CA THR A 253 -6.31 -1.30 -9.53
C THR A 253 -5.94 0.17 -9.77
N MET A 254 -6.32 1.06 -8.86
CA MET A 254 -5.99 2.48 -8.91
C MET A 254 -4.48 2.69 -8.84
N VAL A 255 -3.80 2.03 -7.90
CA VAL A 255 -2.33 2.03 -7.77
C VAL A 255 -1.64 1.57 -9.05
N LEU A 256 -2.02 0.38 -9.56
CA LEU A 256 -1.47 -0.19 -10.80
C LEU A 256 -1.65 0.75 -11.99
N SER A 257 -2.79 1.40 -12.08
CA SER A 257 -3.13 2.26 -13.23
C SER A 257 -2.14 3.42 -13.41
N THR A 258 -1.61 3.97 -12.30
CA THR A 258 -0.63 5.08 -12.35
C THR A 258 0.67 4.68 -13.02
N MET A 259 0.98 3.38 -13.05
CA MET A 259 2.19 2.82 -13.65
C MET A 259 1.94 2.24 -15.05
N ALA A 260 0.91 1.41 -15.19
CA ALA A 260 0.80 0.42 -16.25
C ALA A 260 -0.05 0.82 -17.45
N VAL A 261 -0.98 1.78 -17.30
CA VAL A 261 -1.86 2.19 -18.40
C VAL A 261 -1.03 2.78 -19.54
N ASN A 262 -1.38 2.43 -20.80
CA ASN A 262 -0.73 2.90 -22.00
C ASN A 262 -1.76 3.21 -23.09
N GLU A 263 -2.52 4.28 -22.86
CA GLU A 263 -3.54 4.81 -23.78
C GLU A 263 -3.18 6.24 -24.19
N PRO A 264 -2.43 6.41 -25.31
CA PRO A 264 -1.99 7.72 -25.78
C PRO A 264 -3.16 8.70 -25.96
N TYR A 265 -2.92 9.96 -25.60
CA TYR A 265 -3.89 11.06 -25.60
C TYR A 265 -5.05 10.91 -24.61
N TYR A 266 -5.02 9.86 -23.77
CA TYR A 266 -5.96 9.65 -22.70
C TYR A 266 -5.27 9.50 -21.35
N TYR A 267 -4.36 8.52 -21.23
CA TYR A 267 -3.61 8.26 -20.01
C TYR A 267 -2.39 7.39 -20.29
N ILE A 268 -1.18 7.87 -20.04
CA ILE A 268 0.04 7.07 -20.03
C ILE A 268 0.65 7.09 -18.63
N GLY A 269 0.73 5.93 -18.00
CA GLY A 269 1.37 5.76 -16.70
C GLY A 269 2.88 5.91 -16.75
N VAL A 270 3.52 5.83 -15.57
CA VAL A 270 4.96 6.09 -15.44
C VAL A 270 5.88 4.94 -15.90
N SER A 271 5.35 3.72 -16.10
CA SER A 271 6.13 2.57 -16.60
C SER A 271 5.27 1.64 -17.48
N PRO A 272 4.73 2.18 -18.59
CA PRO A 272 3.70 1.49 -19.39
C PRO A 272 4.22 0.24 -20.14
N GLU A 273 5.54 0.03 -20.19
CA GLU A 273 6.16 -1.11 -20.85
C GLU A 273 6.83 -2.11 -19.88
N ALA A 274 6.70 -1.88 -18.57
CA ALA A 274 7.13 -2.84 -17.54
C ALA A 274 6.23 -4.10 -17.53
N SER A 275 6.75 -5.18 -16.98
CA SER A 275 5.96 -6.35 -16.60
C SER A 275 5.52 -6.25 -15.14
N TYR A 276 4.40 -6.87 -14.80
CA TYR A 276 3.79 -6.74 -13.48
C TYR A 276 3.51 -8.08 -12.83
N VAL A 277 3.63 -8.14 -11.50
CA VAL A 277 3.16 -9.22 -10.65
C VAL A 277 2.19 -8.61 -9.64
N LEU A 278 0.96 -9.12 -9.57
CA LEU A 278 -0.07 -8.61 -8.66
C LEU A 278 -0.15 -9.52 -7.43
N VAL A 279 0.04 -8.96 -6.25
CA VAL A 279 0.15 -9.73 -5.01
C VAL A 279 -0.80 -9.19 -3.96
N ARG A 280 -1.81 -9.99 -3.61
CA ARG A 280 -2.71 -9.63 -2.53
C ARG A 280 -2.10 -10.01 -1.19
N THR A 281 -1.86 -9.00 -0.33
CA THR A 281 -1.23 -9.14 0.98
C THR A 281 -2.01 -8.48 2.11
N GLU A 282 -3.16 -7.84 1.82
CA GLU A 282 -3.98 -7.12 2.78
C GLU A 282 -5.39 -7.71 2.86
N ASP A 283 -5.90 -7.90 4.07
CA ASP A 283 -7.26 -8.35 4.36
C ASP A 283 -8.15 -7.17 4.77
N GLU A 284 -8.93 -6.63 3.85
CA GLU A 284 -9.83 -5.50 4.14
C GLU A 284 -10.92 -5.78 5.21
N TYR A 285 -10.97 -6.98 5.77
CA TYR A 285 -11.94 -7.32 6.81
C TYR A 285 -11.36 -7.27 8.21
N THR A 286 -10.03 -7.34 8.32
CA THR A 286 -9.32 -7.37 9.62
C THR A 286 -8.00 -6.62 9.49
N GLU A 287 -7.72 -5.73 10.43
CA GLU A 287 -6.42 -5.10 10.56
C GLU A 287 -5.64 -5.82 11.67
N SER A 288 -4.59 -6.55 11.30
CA SER A 288 -3.89 -7.40 12.25
C SER A 288 -2.43 -7.66 11.88
N PRO A 289 -1.54 -8.00 12.85
CA PRO A 289 -0.16 -8.38 12.53
C PRO A 289 -0.01 -9.61 11.62
N MET A 290 -1.10 -10.30 11.31
CA MET A 290 -1.10 -11.40 10.32
C MET A 290 -0.78 -10.90 8.91
N GLU A 291 -1.09 -9.64 8.60
CA GLU A 291 -0.82 -9.01 7.30
C GLU A 291 0.66 -8.81 7.07
N GLU A 292 1.45 -8.65 8.13
CA GLU A 292 2.92 -8.67 8.03
C GLU A 292 3.45 -10.02 7.51
N ASP A 293 2.84 -11.14 7.95
CA ASP A 293 3.19 -12.49 7.46
C ASP A 293 2.75 -12.70 6.02
N TYR A 294 1.62 -12.11 5.60
CA TYR A 294 1.19 -12.12 4.20
C TYR A 294 2.16 -11.33 3.33
N TRP A 295 2.52 -10.12 3.77
CA TRP A 295 3.46 -9.26 3.08
C TRP A 295 4.85 -9.90 2.95
N ALA A 296 5.37 -10.48 4.03
CA ALA A 296 6.66 -11.17 4.04
C ALA A 296 6.67 -12.35 3.06
N ALA A 297 5.61 -13.17 3.05
CA ALA A 297 5.47 -14.27 2.10
C ALA A 297 5.36 -13.77 0.65
N GLY A 298 4.68 -12.64 0.42
CA GLY A 298 4.61 -11.96 -0.87
C GLY A 298 5.99 -11.47 -1.33
N ALA A 299 6.78 -10.86 -0.44
CA ALA A 299 8.12 -10.38 -0.73
C ALA A 299 9.08 -11.51 -1.12
N GLU A 300 9.02 -12.63 -0.41
CA GLU A 300 9.80 -13.84 -0.71
C GLU A 300 9.36 -14.49 -2.04
N TYR A 301 8.08 -14.45 -2.37
CA TYR A 301 7.55 -14.88 -3.67
C TYR A 301 8.05 -13.98 -4.80
N ALA A 302 7.98 -12.66 -4.64
CA ALA A 302 8.50 -11.68 -5.59
C ALA A 302 10.01 -11.86 -5.82
N ASP A 303 10.78 -12.10 -4.74
CA ASP A 303 12.20 -12.46 -4.84
C ASP A 303 12.41 -13.73 -5.67
N SER A 304 11.63 -14.78 -5.39
CA SER A 304 11.78 -16.06 -6.08
C SER A 304 11.46 -15.98 -7.58
N LEU A 305 10.55 -15.10 -7.99
CA LEU A 305 10.23 -14.83 -9.41
C LEU A 305 11.31 -13.98 -10.10
N GLY A 306 12.13 -13.25 -9.36
CA GLY A 306 13.13 -12.34 -9.91
C GLY A 306 12.59 -10.93 -10.20
N VAL A 307 11.64 -10.45 -9.42
CA VAL A 307 11.12 -9.08 -9.47
C VAL A 307 12.24 -8.07 -9.21
N ASP A 308 12.24 -6.95 -9.92
CA ASP A 308 13.23 -5.88 -9.78
C ASP A 308 12.76 -4.82 -8.76
N VAL A 309 11.48 -4.44 -8.80
CA VAL A 309 10.89 -3.38 -7.97
C VAL A 309 9.63 -3.90 -7.28
N ILE A 310 9.45 -3.57 -6.00
CA ILE A 310 8.17 -3.77 -5.31
C ILE A 310 7.58 -2.40 -5.03
N ASN A 311 6.33 -2.17 -5.46
CA ASN A 311 5.49 -1.09 -4.94
C ASN A 311 4.59 -1.64 -3.86
N SER A 312 4.67 -1.07 -2.66
CA SER A 312 3.77 -1.36 -1.53
C SER A 312 3.07 -0.08 -1.11
N SER A 313 1.77 0.00 -1.38
CA SER A 313 0.93 1.13 -1.00
C SER A 313 0.18 0.85 0.30
N LEU A 314 0.84 0.15 1.22
CA LEU A 314 0.33 -0.39 2.48
C LEU A 314 1.14 0.12 3.67
N GLY A 315 0.53 0.05 4.87
CA GLY A 315 1.25 0.40 6.09
C GLY A 315 0.41 0.27 7.34
N TYR A 316 1.02 -0.21 8.41
CA TYR A 316 0.37 -0.59 9.67
C TYR A 316 0.97 0.15 10.86
N HIS A 317 0.18 0.43 11.89
CA HIS A 317 0.63 0.85 13.22
C HIS A 317 -0.40 0.52 14.30
N ALA A 318 -1.68 0.48 13.94
CA ALA A 318 -2.80 0.16 14.82
C ALA A 318 -3.57 -1.03 14.26
N PHE A 319 -4.04 -1.90 15.13
CA PHE A 319 -4.70 -3.14 14.80
C PHE A 319 -6.07 -3.24 15.51
N ASP A 320 -6.94 -4.14 15.04
CA ASP A 320 -8.25 -4.42 15.67
C ASP A 320 -8.12 -4.85 17.14
N ASP A 321 -7.02 -5.51 17.50
CA ASP A 321 -6.63 -5.87 18.86
C ASP A 321 -5.58 -4.85 19.32
N GLU A 322 -6.00 -3.85 20.09
CA GLU A 322 -5.14 -2.75 20.54
C GLU A 322 -3.89 -3.19 21.32
N ASP A 323 -3.94 -4.37 21.98
CA ASP A 323 -2.78 -4.95 22.67
C ASP A 323 -1.64 -5.33 21.71
N LEU A 324 -1.92 -5.38 20.41
CA LEU A 324 -0.95 -5.71 19.36
C LEU A 324 -0.39 -4.48 18.64
N ASN A 325 -0.91 -3.28 18.93
CA ASN A 325 -0.49 -2.03 18.32
C ASN A 325 1.01 -1.77 18.50
N TYR A 326 1.59 -1.16 17.47
CA TYR A 326 2.94 -0.64 17.56
C TYR A 326 2.98 0.71 18.25
N THR A 327 4.10 0.97 18.89
CA THR A 327 4.44 2.27 19.47
C THR A 327 5.47 2.98 18.58
N TYR A 328 5.66 4.27 18.80
CA TYR A 328 6.69 5.02 18.07
C TYR A 328 8.11 4.45 18.34
N ALA A 329 8.36 3.92 19.53
CA ALA A 329 9.65 3.32 19.88
C ALA A 329 10.01 2.09 19.00
N ASP A 330 9.01 1.45 18.38
CA ASP A 330 9.21 0.28 17.52
C ASP A 330 9.65 0.66 16.09
N GLN A 331 9.68 1.98 15.75
CA GLN A 331 10.07 2.47 14.43
C GLN A 331 11.59 2.57 14.27
N ASP A 332 12.26 1.45 14.19
CA ASP A 332 13.73 1.35 14.00
C ASP A 332 14.14 0.54 12.75
N GLY A 333 13.17 0.18 11.90
CA GLY A 333 13.39 -0.62 10.70
C GLY A 333 13.55 -2.12 10.93
N HIS A 334 13.49 -2.60 12.20
CA HIS A 334 13.81 -3.98 12.55
C HIS A 334 12.81 -4.65 13.50
N GLN A 335 12.13 -3.90 14.37
CA GLN A 335 11.25 -4.46 15.42
C GLN A 335 10.01 -5.13 14.84
N SER A 336 9.34 -4.52 13.88
CA SER A 336 8.22 -5.16 13.20
C SER A 336 8.71 -6.22 12.21
N LEU A 337 7.96 -7.30 12.05
CA LEU A 337 8.32 -8.34 11.08
C LEU A 337 8.36 -7.79 9.65
N ILE A 338 7.42 -6.90 9.34
CA ILE A 338 7.33 -6.31 8.00
C ILE A 338 8.51 -5.38 7.72
N SER A 339 8.93 -4.52 8.67
CA SER A 339 10.07 -3.62 8.47
C SER A 339 11.38 -4.39 8.42
N HIS A 340 11.55 -5.42 9.26
CA HIS A 340 12.71 -6.30 9.16
C HIS A 340 12.79 -6.96 7.77
N THR A 341 11.67 -7.49 7.27
CA THR A 341 11.60 -8.11 5.93
C THR A 341 11.90 -7.09 4.83
N ALA A 342 11.35 -5.87 4.94
CA ALA A 342 11.56 -4.78 3.98
C ALA A 342 13.02 -4.35 3.91
N SER A 343 13.71 -4.26 5.05
CA SER A 343 15.13 -3.89 5.14
C SER A 343 16.07 -4.92 4.48
N LEU A 344 15.61 -6.16 4.28
CA LEU A 344 16.40 -7.19 3.59
C LEU A 344 16.39 -7.03 2.06
N LEU A 345 15.38 -6.37 1.47
CA LEU A 345 15.09 -6.41 0.04
C LEU A 345 16.23 -5.87 -0.84
N ALA A 346 16.85 -4.76 -0.47
CA ALA A 346 17.97 -4.19 -1.22
C ALA A 346 19.19 -5.15 -1.23
N GLY A 347 19.41 -5.86 -0.11
CA GLY A 347 20.41 -6.94 -0.01
C GLY A 347 20.06 -8.18 -0.83
N LYS A 348 18.80 -8.33 -1.24
CA LYS A 348 18.34 -9.37 -2.18
C LYS A 348 18.30 -8.86 -3.64
N GLY A 349 18.65 -7.59 -3.88
CA GLY A 349 18.72 -6.96 -5.18
C GLY A 349 17.39 -6.40 -5.69
N ILE A 350 16.46 -6.06 -4.80
CA ILE A 350 15.14 -5.51 -5.09
C ILE A 350 15.02 -4.11 -4.53
N VAL A 351 14.47 -3.16 -5.28
CA VAL A 351 14.10 -1.85 -4.76
C VAL A 351 12.67 -1.90 -4.25
N LEU A 352 12.49 -1.67 -2.95
CA LEU A 352 11.16 -1.43 -2.38
C LEU A 352 10.85 0.06 -2.40
N VAL A 353 9.69 0.40 -2.95
CA VAL A 353 9.08 1.73 -2.85
C VAL A 353 7.80 1.57 -2.04
N ASN A 354 7.73 2.23 -0.89
CA ASN A 354 6.61 2.13 0.05
C ASN A 354 5.99 3.49 0.34
N SER A 355 4.67 3.55 0.43
CA SER A 355 3.96 4.76 0.85
C SER A 355 4.29 5.11 2.31
N ALA A 356 4.38 6.41 2.61
CA ALA A 356 4.70 6.87 3.97
C ALA A 356 3.58 6.63 4.99
N GLY A 357 2.33 6.54 4.52
CA GLY A 357 1.12 6.52 5.32
C GLY A 357 0.35 7.84 5.25
N ASN A 358 -0.90 7.83 5.74
CA ASN A 358 -1.84 8.95 5.64
C ASN A 358 -2.24 9.51 7.02
N GLU A 359 -1.36 9.38 8.01
CA GLU A 359 -1.61 9.70 9.42
C GLU A 359 -1.27 11.15 9.79
N GLY A 360 -0.83 11.99 8.85
CA GLY A 360 -0.33 13.34 9.12
C GLY A 360 -1.29 14.25 9.90
N MET A 361 -2.61 14.06 9.76
CA MET A 361 -3.64 14.77 10.52
C MET A 361 -4.13 14.02 11.76
N GLY A 362 -3.75 12.74 11.92
CA GLY A 362 -4.12 11.91 13.05
C GLY A 362 -3.24 12.12 14.28
N SER A 363 -3.48 11.32 15.32
CA SER A 363 -2.67 11.34 16.55
C SER A 363 -1.29 10.71 16.35
N TRP A 364 -1.18 9.71 15.45
CA TRP A 364 0.06 9.01 15.15
C TRP A 364 1.07 9.91 14.42
N LYS A 365 0.68 10.57 13.35
CA LYS A 365 1.46 11.50 12.50
C LYS A 365 2.68 10.91 11.81
N LYS A 366 3.27 9.86 12.36
CA LYS A 366 4.51 9.24 11.90
C LYS A 366 4.27 8.34 10.69
N VAL A 367 5.36 8.01 10.01
CA VAL A 367 5.31 7.00 8.94
C VAL A 367 4.78 5.68 9.50
N ASN A 368 4.12 4.87 8.67
CA ASN A 368 3.63 3.55 9.06
C ASN A 368 4.71 2.49 8.80
N PHE A 369 4.60 1.32 9.43
CA PHE A 369 5.44 0.17 9.10
C PHE A 369 4.96 -0.46 7.77
N PRO A 370 5.85 -0.75 6.78
CA PRO A 370 7.32 -0.79 6.85
C PRO A 370 8.03 0.47 6.33
N ALA A 371 7.38 1.63 6.27
CA ALA A 371 8.00 2.84 5.74
C ALA A 371 9.21 3.34 6.56
N ASP A 372 9.40 2.81 7.79
CA ASP A 372 10.57 3.04 8.64
C ASP A 372 11.79 2.16 8.27
N ALA A 373 11.63 1.19 7.36
CA ALA A 373 12.69 0.23 7.01
C ALA A 373 13.92 0.90 6.39
N ASP A 374 15.07 0.20 6.49
CA ASP A 374 16.34 0.59 5.88
C ASP A 374 16.39 0.28 4.39
N ASP A 375 17.22 1.02 3.66
CA ASP A 375 17.52 0.75 2.24
C ASP A 375 16.27 0.57 1.36
N ILE A 376 15.20 1.35 1.63
CA ILE A 376 13.98 1.44 0.82
C ILE A 376 13.76 2.89 0.37
N ILE A 377 12.79 3.11 -0.50
CA ILE A 377 12.30 4.45 -0.84
C ILE A 377 10.92 4.65 -0.22
N THR A 378 10.86 5.39 0.89
CA THR A 378 9.59 5.81 1.51
C THR A 378 9.09 7.08 0.84
N VAL A 379 7.85 7.08 0.35
CA VAL A 379 7.31 8.19 -0.45
C VAL A 379 6.19 8.89 0.29
N GLY A 380 6.38 10.17 0.59
CA GLY A 380 5.35 11.08 1.09
C GLY A 380 4.58 11.74 -0.05
N SER A 381 3.47 12.40 0.28
CA SER A 381 2.56 13.01 -0.68
C SER A 381 2.67 14.54 -0.72
N ILE A 382 2.74 15.10 -1.94
CA ILE A 382 2.58 16.52 -2.21
C ILE A 382 1.38 16.79 -3.12
N THR A 383 0.91 18.04 -3.07
CA THR A 383 -0.05 18.58 -4.04
C THR A 383 0.64 18.89 -5.38
N GLN A 384 -0.16 19.17 -6.42
CA GLN A 384 0.35 19.63 -7.73
C GLN A 384 1.22 20.91 -7.64
N HIS A 385 1.11 21.69 -6.56
CA HIS A 385 1.91 22.89 -6.31
C HIS A 385 3.16 22.63 -5.46
N GLY A 386 3.52 21.36 -5.23
CA GLY A 386 4.70 20.97 -4.46
C GLY A 386 4.59 21.19 -2.95
N LYS A 387 3.38 21.44 -2.42
CA LYS A 387 3.15 21.58 -0.98
C LYS A 387 2.84 20.21 -0.37
N ASN A 388 3.36 19.97 0.84
CA ASN A 388 3.01 18.75 1.59
C ASN A 388 1.49 18.58 1.69
N ALA A 389 0.99 17.40 1.36
CA ALA A 389 -0.39 17.05 1.58
C ALA A 389 -0.62 16.84 3.09
N PRO A 390 -1.62 17.49 3.71
CA PRO A 390 -1.76 17.46 5.17
C PRO A 390 -1.87 16.05 5.78
N PHE A 391 -2.42 15.10 5.03
CA PHE A 391 -2.55 13.72 5.47
C PHE A 391 -1.22 12.94 5.42
N SER A 392 -0.22 13.38 4.63
CA SER A 392 1.03 12.64 4.48
C SER A 392 1.74 12.46 5.82
N SER A 393 2.03 11.22 6.17
CA SER A 393 2.80 10.86 7.35
C SER A 393 4.22 11.40 7.28
N VAL A 394 4.81 11.69 8.45
CA VAL A 394 6.11 12.36 8.58
C VAL A 394 7.06 11.55 9.48
N GLY A 395 8.35 11.83 9.36
CA GLY A 395 9.38 11.31 10.25
C GLY A 395 9.58 12.15 11.52
N PRO A 396 10.73 12.01 12.18
CA PRO A 396 11.73 10.98 11.95
C PRO A 396 11.27 9.61 12.41
N THR A 397 12.03 8.56 12.10
CA THR A 397 11.93 7.27 12.79
C THR A 397 12.38 7.40 14.25
N ALA A 398 12.12 6.39 15.09
CA ALA A 398 12.49 6.43 16.51
C ALA A 398 14.00 6.48 16.73
N ASP A 399 14.79 5.88 15.83
CA ASP A 399 16.24 5.91 15.80
C ASP A 399 16.83 7.17 15.10
N GLY A 400 15.95 8.11 14.69
CA GLY A 400 16.34 9.45 14.21
C GLY A 400 16.61 9.56 12.72
N ARG A 401 16.35 8.54 11.90
CA ARG A 401 16.50 8.61 10.45
C ARG A 401 15.45 9.52 9.81
N VAL A 402 15.87 10.24 8.76
CA VAL A 402 14.97 11.08 7.97
C VAL A 402 13.98 10.17 7.21
N LYS A 403 12.70 10.45 7.39
CA LYS A 403 11.58 9.88 6.62
C LYS A 403 10.51 10.96 6.41
N PRO A 404 9.72 10.90 5.32
CA PRO A 404 9.88 10.01 4.17
C PRO A 404 11.23 10.24 3.49
N ASP A 405 11.66 9.34 2.58
CA ASP A 405 12.86 9.57 1.77
C ASP A 405 12.61 10.66 0.74
N VAL A 406 11.54 10.54 -0.03
CA VAL A 406 11.19 11.48 -1.10
C VAL A 406 9.70 11.77 -1.11
N MET A 407 9.34 12.80 -1.89
CA MET A 407 7.95 13.22 -2.08
C MET A 407 7.56 13.05 -3.54
N ALA A 408 6.30 12.66 -3.78
CA ALA A 408 5.71 12.68 -5.11
C ALA A 408 4.26 13.18 -5.08
N TRP A 409 3.74 13.55 -6.24
CA TRP A 409 2.38 14.04 -6.33
C TRP A 409 1.39 12.93 -5.94
N GLY A 410 0.53 13.18 -4.95
CA GLY A 410 -0.47 12.25 -4.44
C GLY A 410 -1.78 12.95 -4.04
N SER A 411 -1.94 14.24 -4.39
CA SER A 411 -3.13 15.02 -3.96
C SER A 411 -3.47 16.18 -4.91
N PRO A 412 -4.54 16.04 -5.74
CA PRO A 412 -5.15 14.80 -6.20
C PRO A 412 -4.34 14.14 -7.33
N VAL A 413 -4.50 12.82 -7.51
CA VAL A 413 -3.92 12.06 -8.62
C VAL A 413 -5.02 11.48 -9.48
N SER A 414 -4.86 11.51 -10.81
CA SER A 414 -5.75 10.82 -11.73
C SER A 414 -5.43 9.31 -11.72
N VAL A 415 -6.45 8.48 -11.50
CA VAL A 415 -6.34 7.01 -11.41
C VAL A 415 -7.52 6.34 -12.08
N PHE A 416 -7.36 5.07 -12.51
CA PHE A 416 -8.50 4.25 -12.96
C PHE A 416 -9.10 3.50 -11.79
N SER A 417 -10.36 3.78 -11.48
CA SER A 417 -11.14 3.00 -10.52
C SER A 417 -11.42 1.58 -11.04
N GLY A 418 -11.84 0.69 -10.17
CA GLY A 418 -12.32 -0.65 -10.56
C GLY A 418 -13.53 -0.65 -11.49
N ARG A 419 -14.14 0.50 -11.76
CA ARG A 419 -15.17 0.69 -12.78
C ARG A 419 -14.61 0.96 -14.18
N GLY A 420 -13.29 1.12 -14.32
CA GLY A 420 -12.65 1.48 -15.58
C GLY A 420 -12.79 2.96 -15.96
N LEU A 421 -13.15 3.81 -14.99
CA LEU A 421 -13.26 5.25 -15.16
C LEU A 421 -12.09 5.95 -14.50
N VAL A 422 -11.55 6.99 -15.14
CA VAL A 422 -10.58 7.86 -14.51
C VAL A 422 -11.29 8.74 -13.49
N ILE A 423 -10.76 8.74 -12.29
CA ILE A 423 -11.20 9.57 -11.17
C ILE A 423 -9.99 10.28 -10.56
N ASN A 424 -10.24 11.30 -9.77
CA ASN A 424 -9.21 11.90 -8.92
C ASN A 424 -9.33 11.35 -7.52
N ASP A 425 -8.19 10.90 -6.96
CA ASP A 425 -8.12 10.40 -5.59
C ASP A 425 -6.88 10.97 -4.88
N VAL A 426 -6.76 10.77 -3.56
CA VAL A 426 -5.69 11.31 -2.73
C VAL A 426 -5.09 10.23 -1.84
N GLY A 427 -3.78 10.24 -1.68
CA GLY A 427 -3.08 9.29 -0.82
C GLY A 427 -1.60 9.16 -1.15
N THR A 428 -0.79 8.85 -0.13
CA THR A 428 0.60 8.40 -0.34
C THR A 428 0.66 7.11 -1.14
N SER A 429 -0.44 6.34 -1.13
CA SER A 429 -0.65 5.14 -1.96
C SER A 429 -0.53 5.41 -3.45
N PHE A 430 -0.78 6.64 -3.91
CA PHE A 430 -0.65 7.04 -5.31
C PHE A 430 0.68 7.75 -5.59
N SER A 431 1.32 8.33 -4.57
CA SER A 431 2.67 8.89 -4.68
C SER A 431 3.72 7.81 -4.88
N SER A 432 3.62 6.72 -4.11
CA SER A 432 4.54 5.57 -4.16
C SER A 432 4.67 4.95 -5.55
N PRO A 433 3.59 4.57 -6.25
CA PRO A 433 3.71 3.93 -7.56
C PRO A 433 4.28 4.84 -8.64
N LEU A 434 4.11 6.18 -8.56
CA LEU A 434 4.77 7.10 -9.49
C LEU A 434 6.30 6.99 -9.37
N VAL A 435 6.81 6.88 -8.15
CA VAL A 435 8.24 6.69 -7.90
C VAL A 435 8.66 5.26 -8.31
N ALA A 436 7.89 4.23 -7.95
CA ALA A 436 8.20 2.83 -8.25
C ALA A 436 8.33 2.56 -9.76
N GLY A 437 7.39 3.07 -10.55
CA GLY A 437 7.44 2.92 -12.00
C GLY A 437 8.63 3.65 -12.62
N LEU A 438 8.94 4.87 -12.16
CA LEU A 438 10.11 5.60 -12.65
C LEU A 438 11.44 5.02 -12.15
N VAL A 439 11.46 4.34 -11.01
CA VAL A 439 12.61 3.50 -10.59
C VAL A 439 12.86 2.39 -11.61
N ALA A 440 11.82 1.72 -12.10
CA ALA A 440 11.96 0.70 -13.15
C ALA A 440 12.50 1.30 -14.46
N CYS A 441 12.02 2.49 -14.87
CA CYS A 441 12.53 3.20 -16.05
C CYS A 441 14.01 3.62 -15.88
N LEU A 442 14.38 4.17 -14.73
CA LEU A 442 15.77 4.52 -14.40
C LEU A 442 16.67 3.29 -14.42
N TRP A 443 16.21 2.19 -13.84
CA TRP A 443 16.98 0.94 -13.80
C TRP A 443 17.07 0.23 -15.15
N GLN A 444 16.08 0.41 -16.03
CA GLN A 444 16.19 0.04 -17.44
C GLN A 444 17.34 0.80 -18.12
N ALA A 445 17.43 2.10 -17.85
CA ALA A 445 18.46 2.98 -18.43
C ALA A 445 19.87 2.76 -17.84
N LEU A 446 19.96 2.22 -16.62
CA LEU A 446 21.20 2.00 -15.86
C LEU A 446 21.26 0.54 -15.37
N PRO A 447 21.35 -0.46 -16.27
CA PRO A 447 21.16 -1.87 -15.92
C PRO A 447 22.25 -2.45 -15.01
N ASP A 448 23.43 -1.83 -14.97
CA ASP A 448 24.59 -2.28 -14.20
C ASP A 448 24.58 -1.79 -12.75
N LYS A 449 23.69 -0.84 -12.42
CA LYS A 449 23.56 -0.33 -11.06
C LYS A 449 22.85 -1.34 -10.15
N THR A 450 23.29 -1.40 -8.90
CA THR A 450 22.66 -2.20 -7.86
C THR A 450 21.38 -1.52 -7.32
N ALA A 451 20.56 -2.27 -6.59
CA ALA A 451 19.36 -1.71 -5.94
C ALA A 451 19.71 -0.53 -5.03
N LYS A 452 20.78 -0.64 -4.23
CA LYS A 452 21.23 0.43 -3.33
C LYS A 452 21.70 1.68 -4.09
N GLU A 453 22.43 1.52 -5.19
CA GLU A 453 22.84 2.66 -6.02
C GLU A 453 21.63 3.36 -6.68
N ILE A 454 20.62 2.61 -7.12
CA ILE A 454 19.37 3.19 -7.64
C ILE A 454 18.64 3.98 -6.55
N ILE A 455 18.51 3.44 -5.34
CA ILE A 455 17.92 4.14 -4.20
C ILE A 455 18.69 5.45 -3.90
N ASP A 456 20.01 5.39 -3.88
CA ASP A 456 20.88 6.57 -3.64
C ASP A 456 20.73 7.62 -4.74
N LEU A 457 20.72 7.22 -6.02
CA LEU A 457 20.50 8.13 -7.15
C LEU A 457 19.16 8.85 -7.05
N VAL A 458 18.08 8.13 -6.66
CA VAL A 458 16.76 8.75 -6.48
C VAL A 458 16.81 9.81 -5.38
N ARG A 459 17.38 9.49 -4.21
CA ARG A 459 17.54 10.45 -3.10
C ARG A 459 18.39 11.65 -3.50
N ARG A 460 19.55 11.44 -4.11
CA ARG A 460 20.50 12.50 -4.52
C ARG A 460 19.94 13.39 -5.64
N SER A 461 19.03 12.87 -6.45
CA SER A 461 18.39 13.65 -7.50
C SER A 461 17.38 14.66 -6.97
N ALA A 462 16.89 14.45 -5.76
CA ALA A 462 15.83 15.25 -5.15
C ALA A 462 16.27 16.71 -4.90
N ASN A 463 15.28 17.60 -4.92
CA ASN A 463 15.51 19.06 -4.92
C ASN A 463 15.94 19.61 -3.55
N GLN A 464 15.81 18.83 -2.46
CA GLN A 464 16.17 19.22 -1.09
C GLN A 464 17.29 18.34 -0.51
N TYR A 465 18.01 17.56 -1.34
CA TYR A 465 19.00 16.58 -0.89
C TYR A 465 20.03 17.12 0.11
N GLN A 466 20.49 18.36 -0.06
CA GLN A 466 21.51 18.96 0.80
C GLN A 466 21.00 19.37 2.20
N ARG A 467 19.70 19.47 2.38
CA ARG A 467 19.07 19.89 3.64
C ARG A 467 17.75 19.16 3.83
N PRO A 468 17.81 17.83 4.03
CA PRO A 468 16.61 17.04 4.23
C PRO A 468 15.92 17.39 5.55
N ASP A 469 14.60 17.20 5.59
CA ASP A 469 13.81 17.33 6.81
C ASP A 469 12.82 16.16 6.96
N ASN A 470 12.10 16.14 8.08
CA ASN A 470 11.20 15.03 8.38
C ASN A 470 9.78 15.18 7.81
N VAL A 471 9.52 16.19 6.99
CA VAL A 471 8.24 16.43 6.32
C VAL A 471 8.37 16.14 4.82
N TYR A 472 9.41 16.68 4.19
CA TYR A 472 9.67 16.52 2.76
C TYR A 472 10.77 15.48 2.45
N GLY A 473 11.45 14.94 3.46
CA GLY A 473 12.58 14.08 3.24
C GLY A 473 13.70 14.79 2.48
N TYR A 474 14.25 14.12 1.47
CA TYR A 474 15.19 14.72 0.53
C TYR A 474 14.49 15.58 -0.54
N GLY A 475 13.17 15.70 -0.50
CA GLY A 475 12.35 16.48 -1.44
C GLY A 475 11.81 15.66 -2.62
N VAL A 476 11.43 16.37 -3.69
CA VAL A 476 10.88 15.76 -4.91
C VAL A 476 12.04 15.26 -5.79
N PRO A 477 12.10 13.96 -6.11
CA PRO A 477 13.16 13.41 -6.96
C PRO A 477 12.95 13.83 -8.42
N ASN A 478 14.05 13.91 -9.17
CA ASN A 478 14.01 14.14 -10.61
C ASN A 478 14.73 12.99 -11.32
N PHE A 479 13.98 12.11 -11.95
CA PHE A 479 14.51 10.90 -12.57
C PHE A 479 15.38 11.17 -13.80
N TRP A 480 15.16 12.28 -14.50
CA TRP A 480 16.08 12.74 -15.55
C TRP A 480 17.44 13.10 -14.95
N LYS A 481 17.48 13.85 -13.85
CA LYS A 481 18.71 14.19 -13.15
C LYS A 481 19.39 12.92 -12.59
N ALA A 482 18.62 11.99 -12.02
CA ALA A 482 19.14 10.71 -11.53
C ALA A 482 19.83 9.91 -12.65
N TYR A 483 19.20 9.85 -13.83
CA TYR A 483 19.79 9.23 -15.02
C TYR A 483 21.10 9.89 -15.44
N GLN A 484 21.13 11.23 -15.51
CA GLN A 484 22.35 11.95 -15.88
C GLN A 484 23.49 11.70 -14.88
N MET A 485 23.18 11.67 -13.57
CA MET A 485 24.16 11.35 -12.53
C MET A 485 24.69 9.93 -12.68
N GLY A 486 23.80 8.94 -12.76
CA GLY A 486 24.19 7.54 -12.83
C GLY A 486 24.93 7.14 -14.12
N LYS A 487 24.71 7.90 -15.22
CA LYS A 487 25.46 7.69 -16.47
C LYS A 487 26.90 8.20 -16.38
N ASN A 488 27.17 9.18 -15.52
CA ASN A 488 28.50 9.79 -15.37
C ASN A 488 29.34 9.11 -14.26
N GLU A 489 28.78 8.23 -13.47
CA GLU A 489 29.41 7.38 -12.46
C GLU A 489 29.71 5.99 -13.01
#